data_3a60a0141c4340b73d939bc033b4a9a6
#
_entry.id   3a60a0141c4340b73d939bc033b4a9a6
#
_cell.length_a   1.000
_cell.length_b   1.000
_cell.length_c   1.000
_cell.angle_alpha   90.00
_cell.angle_beta   90.00
_cell.angle_gamma   90.00
#
_symmetry.space_group_name_H-M   'P 1'
#
loop_
_entity.id
_entity.type
_entity.pdbx_description
1 polymer ?
#
loop_
_entity_poly.entity_id
_entity_poly.type
_entity_poly.pdbx_seq_one_letter_code
_entity_poly.pdbx_strand_id
1 'polypeptide(L)'
;MSIEARLAELGVTLPAAPAPAANYVPFVVSGNLVHISGQISQNAAGLIKGKLGVDVTVEQGAEAAKCCAISLLAQLKAACGGDLTRVVRAVKLTGFVNSAPDFTDQPKVINGASDFLVAALGDAGRHARAAVSAGSLPLGVAVEIDAIFEIRV
;
A
#
# COMPACT_ATOMS: atom_id res chain seq x y z
N MET A 1 4.13 7.71 -20.05
CA MET A 1 3.25 8.56 -19.21
C MET A 1 3.81 8.61 -17.80
N SER A 2 3.81 9.78 -17.18
CA SER A 2 4.30 9.95 -15.81
C SER A 2 3.36 9.33 -14.77
N ILE A 3 3.89 9.06 -13.58
CA ILE A 3 3.06 8.58 -12.46
C ILE A 3 1.98 9.61 -12.13
N GLU A 4 2.33 10.90 -12.09
CA GLU A 4 1.37 11.98 -11.83
C GLU A 4 0.22 11.99 -12.85
N ALA A 5 0.53 11.79 -14.14
CA ALA A 5 -0.50 11.73 -15.18
C ALA A 5 -1.39 10.50 -15.05
N ARG A 6 -0.80 9.34 -14.71
CA ARG A 6 -1.58 8.11 -14.48
C ARG A 6 -2.51 8.24 -13.28
N LEU A 7 -2.02 8.83 -12.18
CA LEU A 7 -2.85 9.09 -11.01
C LEU A 7 -4.03 10.01 -11.35
N ALA A 8 -3.78 11.06 -12.14
CA ALA A 8 -4.85 11.96 -12.59
C ALA A 8 -5.91 11.22 -13.42
N GLU A 9 -5.50 10.35 -14.34
CA GLU A 9 -6.43 9.52 -15.12
C GLU A 9 -7.24 8.57 -14.25
N LEU A 10 -6.63 8.04 -13.18
CA LEU A 10 -7.30 7.17 -12.23
C LEU A 10 -8.21 7.92 -11.27
N GLY A 11 -8.21 9.25 -11.31
CA GLY A 11 -8.99 10.08 -10.39
C GLY A 11 -8.45 10.05 -8.97
N VAL A 12 -7.16 9.75 -8.79
CA VAL A 12 -6.53 9.61 -7.47
C VAL A 12 -5.68 10.84 -7.18
N THR A 13 -5.96 11.49 -6.05
CA THR A 13 -5.13 12.52 -5.46
C THR A 13 -4.43 11.91 -4.25
N LEU A 14 -3.09 11.93 -4.23
CA LEU A 14 -2.34 11.41 -3.10
C LEU A 14 -2.58 12.30 -1.88
N PRO A 15 -2.92 11.71 -0.72
CA PRO A 15 -3.04 12.47 0.52
C PRO A 15 -1.66 12.91 1.02
N ALA A 16 -1.64 13.75 2.05
CA ALA A 16 -0.44 13.98 2.82
C ALA A 16 0.04 12.63 3.39
N ALA A 17 1.36 12.42 3.42
CA ALA A 17 1.92 11.17 3.92
C ALA A 17 1.46 10.94 5.38
N PRO A 18 0.83 9.78 5.68
CA PRO A 18 0.37 9.49 7.03
C PRO A 18 1.51 9.46 8.05
N ALA A 19 1.26 10.02 9.25
CA ALA A 19 2.22 9.97 10.33
C ALA A 19 2.27 8.55 10.93
N PRO A 20 3.45 8.09 11.42
CA PRO A 20 3.55 6.80 12.08
C PRO A 20 2.76 6.79 13.40
N ALA A 21 2.16 5.62 13.73
CA ALA A 21 1.34 5.46 14.92
C ALA A 21 2.15 5.21 16.19
N ALA A 22 3.47 5.00 16.09
CA ALA A 22 4.34 4.65 17.20
C ALA A 22 5.73 5.26 17.00
N ASN A 23 6.70 4.86 17.85
CA ASN A 23 8.05 5.42 17.81
C ASN A 23 8.90 4.77 16.71
N TYR A 24 8.63 5.15 15.45
CA TYR A 24 9.42 4.76 14.28
C TYR A 24 9.24 5.80 13.18
N VAL A 25 10.00 5.68 12.11
CA VAL A 25 9.91 6.59 10.95
C VAL A 25 9.03 5.96 9.85
N PRO A 26 8.35 6.76 9.02
CA PRO A 26 7.48 6.23 7.99
C PRO A 26 8.22 5.54 6.85
N PHE A 27 9.48 5.92 6.61
CA PHE A 27 10.32 5.28 5.60
C PHE A 27 11.80 5.48 5.92
N VAL A 28 12.64 4.62 5.34
CA VAL A 28 14.10 4.73 5.39
C VAL A 28 14.63 4.63 3.97
N VAL A 29 15.50 5.56 3.60
CA VAL A 29 16.23 5.49 2.33
C VAL A 29 17.59 4.88 2.62
N SER A 30 17.92 3.78 1.95
CA SER A 30 19.20 3.10 2.03
C SER A 30 19.73 2.86 0.63
N GLY A 31 20.79 3.58 0.25
CA GLY A 31 21.25 3.60 -1.15
C GLY A 31 20.15 4.18 -2.05
N ASN A 32 19.72 3.39 -3.02
CA ASN A 32 18.64 3.75 -3.94
C ASN A 32 17.30 3.05 -3.60
N LEU A 33 17.22 2.41 -2.43
CA LEU A 33 15.99 1.75 -1.99
C LEU A 33 15.28 2.56 -0.91
N VAL A 34 13.97 2.63 -1.04
CA VAL A 34 13.07 3.22 -0.03
C VAL A 34 12.30 2.08 0.63
N HIS A 35 12.54 1.89 1.91
CA HIS A 35 11.79 0.94 2.74
C HIS A 35 10.67 1.70 3.43
N ILE A 36 9.44 1.36 3.14
CA ILE A 36 8.27 2.06 3.68
C ILE A 36 7.62 1.19 4.76
N SER A 37 7.44 1.78 5.93
CA SER A 37 6.76 1.14 7.06
C SER A 37 5.33 0.76 6.70
N GLY A 38 4.78 -0.25 7.38
CA GLY A 38 3.42 -0.73 7.16
C GLY A 38 2.40 0.41 7.18
N GLN A 39 1.61 0.48 6.12
CA GLN A 39 0.51 1.43 5.97
C GLN A 39 -0.80 0.69 6.22
N ILE A 40 -1.55 1.17 7.19
CA ILE A 40 -2.85 0.58 7.56
C ILE A 40 -3.95 1.09 6.63
N SER A 41 -4.99 0.27 6.43
CA SER A 41 -6.10 0.65 5.55
C SER A 41 -6.89 1.82 6.14
N GLN A 42 -6.92 2.92 5.40
CA GLN A 42 -7.65 4.14 5.76
C GLN A 42 -7.93 4.98 4.52
N ASN A 43 -8.93 5.84 4.62
CA ASN A 43 -9.28 6.83 3.61
C ASN A 43 -9.71 8.14 4.29
N ALA A 44 -10.26 9.08 3.53
CA ALA A 44 -10.71 10.36 4.07
C ALA A 44 -11.79 10.23 5.17
N ALA A 45 -12.56 9.14 5.17
CA ALA A 45 -13.58 8.86 6.19
C ALA A 45 -13.01 8.23 7.46
N GLY A 46 -11.74 7.82 7.45
CA GLY A 46 -11.07 7.22 8.60
C GLY A 46 -10.56 5.80 8.33
N LEU A 47 -10.34 5.03 9.40
CA LEU A 47 -9.83 3.67 9.33
C LEU A 47 -10.84 2.73 8.68
N ILE A 48 -10.33 1.81 7.84
CA ILE A 48 -11.12 0.72 7.28
C ILE A 48 -10.82 -0.52 8.11
N LYS A 49 -11.79 -0.90 8.93
CA LYS A 49 -11.66 -1.96 9.93
C LYS A 49 -12.46 -3.19 9.55
N GLY A 50 -12.14 -4.30 10.18
CA GLY A 50 -12.87 -5.55 10.07
C GLY A 50 -12.00 -6.73 9.70
N LYS A 51 -12.63 -7.88 9.53
CA LYS A 51 -11.96 -9.16 9.35
C LYS A 51 -12.50 -9.88 8.12
N LEU A 52 -11.64 -10.20 7.18
CA LEU A 52 -11.98 -11.01 6.01
C LEU A 52 -12.44 -12.40 6.45
N GLY A 53 -13.53 -12.85 5.87
CA GLY A 53 -14.16 -14.12 6.25
C GLY A 53 -15.11 -14.02 7.45
N VAL A 54 -15.26 -12.83 8.04
CA VAL A 54 -16.21 -12.58 9.13
C VAL A 54 -17.17 -11.45 8.73
N ASP A 55 -16.68 -10.22 8.60
CA ASP A 55 -17.51 -9.04 8.36
C ASP A 55 -17.03 -8.16 7.21
N VAL A 56 -15.96 -8.56 6.52
CA VAL A 56 -15.41 -7.84 5.34
C VAL A 56 -15.41 -8.79 4.16
N THR A 57 -15.98 -8.35 3.04
CA THR A 57 -15.95 -9.12 1.78
C THR A 57 -14.58 -8.99 1.08
N VAL A 58 -14.29 -9.89 0.13
CA VAL A 58 -13.06 -9.80 -0.68
C VAL A 58 -12.99 -8.46 -1.42
N GLU A 59 -14.10 -7.98 -1.97
CA GLU A 59 -14.16 -6.70 -2.68
C GLU A 59 -13.87 -5.52 -1.75
N GLN A 60 -14.42 -5.53 -0.55
CA GLN A 60 -14.14 -4.50 0.46
C GLN A 60 -12.68 -4.57 0.92
N GLY A 61 -12.15 -5.78 1.09
CA GLY A 61 -10.75 -5.99 1.42
C GLY A 61 -9.80 -5.50 0.33
N ALA A 62 -10.13 -5.73 -0.94
CA ALA A 62 -9.35 -5.24 -2.08
C ALA A 62 -9.35 -3.70 -2.12
N GLU A 63 -10.48 -3.06 -1.82
CA GLU A 63 -10.55 -1.59 -1.72
C GLU A 63 -9.69 -1.09 -0.55
N ALA A 64 -9.70 -1.78 0.59
CA ALA A 64 -8.83 -1.46 1.73
C ALA A 64 -7.34 -1.58 1.33
N ALA A 65 -6.97 -2.63 0.60
CA ALA A 65 -5.62 -2.82 0.09
C ALA A 65 -5.20 -1.69 -0.88
N LYS A 66 -6.10 -1.27 -1.76
CA LYS A 66 -5.87 -0.12 -2.64
C LYS A 66 -5.59 1.15 -1.83
N CYS A 67 -6.32 1.40 -0.76
CA CYS A 67 -6.08 2.53 0.13
C CYS A 67 -4.69 2.45 0.78
N CYS A 68 -4.23 1.25 1.17
CA CYS A 68 -2.86 1.05 1.63
C CYS A 68 -1.84 1.44 0.56
N ALA A 69 -2.06 1.04 -0.69
CA ALA A 69 -1.18 1.38 -1.81
C ALA A 69 -1.13 2.89 -2.07
N ILE A 70 -2.25 3.58 -1.94
CA ILE A 70 -2.30 5.05 -2.04
C ILE A 70 -1.44 5.69 -0.94
N SER A 71 -1.53 5.19 0.30
CA SER A 71 -0.67 5.65 1.39
C SER A 71 0.81 5.35 1.14
N LEU A 72 1.13 4.18 0.58
CA LEU A 72 2.50 3.84 0.18
C LEU A 72 3.04 4.83 -0.85
N LEU A 73 2.27 5.20 -1.86
CA LEU A 73 2.69 6.20 -2.85
C LEU A 73 2.84 7.60 -2.24
N ALA A 74 2.01 7.95 -1.25
CA ALA A 74 2.16 9.22 -0.53
C ALA A 74 3.49 9.26 0.24
N GLN A 75 3.87 8.17 0.92
CA GLN A 75 5.15 8.04 1.59
C GLN A 75 6.31 8.06 0.59
N LEU A 76 6.17 7.36 -0.53
CA LEU A 76 7.18 7.34 -1.60
C LEU A 76 7.40 8.75 -2.16
N LYS A 77 6.34 9.50 -2.39
CA LYS A 77 6.43 10.90 -2.85
C LYS A 77 7.21 11.75 -1.84
N ALA A 78 6.93 11.59 -0.55
CA ALA A 78 7.67 12.28 0.51
C ALA A 78 9.16 11.90 0.50
N ALA A 79 9.46 10.61 0.33
CA ALA A 79 10.85 10.12 0.24
C ALA A 79 11.58 10.69 -0.98
N CYS A 80 10.86 10.98 -2.06
CA CYS A 80 11.42 11.59 -3.28
C CYS A 80 11.46 13.13 -3.22
N GLY A 81 11.19 13.74 -2.08
CA GLY A 81 11.15 15.20 -1.95
C GLY A 81 10.02 15.83 -2.75
N GLY A 82 8.95 15.09 -3.03
CA GLY A 82 7.80 15.54 -3.81
C GLY A 82 7.89 15.22 -5.30
N ASP A 83 8.98 14.64 -5.77
CA ASP A 83 9.24 14.39 -7.20
C ASP A 83 9.13 12.90 -7.54
N LEU A 84 7.96 12.46 -7.97
CA LEU A 84 7.70 11.07 -8.35
C LEU A 84 8.43 10.65 -9.64
N THR A 85 9.03 11.57 -10.40
CA THR A 85 9.87 11.19 -11.56
C THR A 85 11.13 10.46 -11.12
N ARG A 86 11.50 10.54 -9.85
CA ARG A 86 12.64 9.80 -9.27
C ARG A 86 12.34 8.31 -9.07
N VAL A 87 11.09 7.90 -9.14
CA VAL A 87 10.72 6.49 -8.93
C VAL A 87 11.20 5.65 -10.12
N VAL A 88 11.95 4.59 -9.82
CA VAL A 88 12.41 3.61 -10.83
C VAL A 88 11.40 2.48 -10.91
N ARG A 89 11.06 1.85 -9.77
CA ARG A 89 10.10 0.75 -9.74
C ARG A 89 9.65 0.37 -8.33
N ALA A 90 8.53 -0.33 -8.26
CA ALA A 90 8.17 -1.12 -7.08
C ALA A 90 9.03 -2.39 -7.06
N VAL A 91 9.59 -2.72 -5.90
CA VAL A 91 10.45 -3.90 -5.72
C VAL A 91 9.69 -5.01 -5.03
N LYS A 92 9.10 -4.73 -3.86
CA LYS A 92 8.41 -5.74 -3.07
C LYS A 92 7.28 -5.14 -2.23
N LEU A 93 6.19 -5.89 -2.14
CA LEU A 93 5.10 -5.66 -1.18
C LEU A 93 5.00 -6.83 -0.21
N THR A 94 4.72 -6.54 1.06
CA THR A 94 4.24 -7.54 2.00
C THR A 94 2.87 -7.09 2.48
N GLY A 95 1.85 -7.87 2.13
CA GLY A 95 0.46 -7.58 2.49
C GLY A 95 -0.02 -8.49 3.62
N PHE A 96 -0.57 -7.87 4.67
CA PHE A 96 -1.15 -8.55 5.82
C PHE A 96 -2.65 -8.32 5.81
N VAL A 97 -3.40 -9.42 5.79
CA VAL A 97 -4.87 -9.39 5.77
C VAL A 97 -5.39 -9.85 7.13
N ASN A 98 -6.11 -8.97 7.81
CA ASN A 98 -6.85 -9.34 9.02
C ASN A 98 -7.93 -10.33 8.62
N SER A 99 -7.76 -11.62 8.93
CA SER A 99 -8.64 -12.64 8.39
C SER A 99 -8.85 -13.82 9.35
N ALA A 100 -10.02 -14.45 9.19
CA ALA A 100 -10.35 -15.67 9.92
C ALA A 100 -9.39 -16.81 9.58
N PRO A 101 -9.19 -17.80 10.47
CA PRO A 101 -8.23 -18.88 10.23
C PRO A 101 -8.51 -19.71 8.98
N ASP A 102 -9.75 -19.80 8.55
CA ASP A 102 -10.16 -20.56 7.36
C ASP A 102 -10.26 -19.71 6.08
N PHE A 103 -9.98 -18.40 6.17
CA PHE A 103 -9.93 -17.53 5.00
C PHE A 103 -8.59 -17.71 4.28
N THR A 104 -8.62 -18.02 2.98
CA THR A 104 -7.42 -18.32 2.19
C THR A 104 -7.29 -17.49 0.92
N ASP A 105 -8.14 -16.47 0.74
CA ASP A 105 -8.14 -15.59 -0.44
C ASP A 105 -7.34 -14.29 -0.23
N GLN A 106 -6.32 -14.31 0.65
CA GLN A 106 -5.45 -13.16 0.86
C GLN A 106 -4.86 -12.60 -0.43
N PRO A 107 -4.42 -13.43 -1.41
CA PRO A 107 -3.94 -12.91 -2.70
C PRO A 107 -4.96 -12.05 -3.43
N LYS A 108 -6.24 -12.43 -3.39
CA LYS A 108 -7.31 -11.65 -4.05
C LYS A 108 -7.52 -10.29 -3.39
N VAL A 109 -7.36 -10.22 -2.08
CA VAL A 109 -7.44 -8.97 -1.32
C VAL A 109 -6.27 -8.06 -1.69
N ILE A 110 -5.05 -8.58 -1.64
CA ILE A 110 -3.85 -7.78 -1.90
C ILE A 110 -3.74 -7.40 -3.38
N ASN A 111 -4.41 -8.10 -4.28
CA ASN A 111 -4.53 -7.68 -5.68
C ASN A 111 -5.08 -6.25 -5.81
N GLY A 112 -5.91 -5.78 -4.87
CA GLY A 112 -6.37 -4.40 -4.87
C GLY A 112 -5.22 -3.38 -4.83
N ALA A 113 -4.16 -3.68 -4.09
CA ALA A 113 -2.96 -2.87 -4.05
C ALA A 113 -2.08 -3.10 -5.29
N SER A 114 -1.83 -4.36 -5.65
CA SER A 114 -0.95 -4.71 -6.76
C SER A 114 -1.47 -4.18 -8.09
N ASP A 115 -2.76 -4.34 -8.36
CA ASP A 115 -3.39 -3.84 -9.59
C ASP A 115 -3.34 -2.31 -9.66
N PHE A 116 -3.57 -1.65 -8.53
CA PHE A 116 -3.46 -0.19 -8.46
C PHE A 116 -2.03 0.29 -8.75
N LEU A 117 -1.01 -0.36 -8.19
CA LEU A 117 0.40 0.01 -8.43
C LEU A 117 0.78 -0.18 -9.90
N VAL A 118 0.31 -1.23 -10.56
CA VAL A 118 0.53 -1.42 -12.00
C VAL A 118 -0.20 -0.35 -12.80
N ALA A 119 -1.42 0.01 -12.42
CA ALA A 119 -2.15 1.09 -13.08
C ALA A 119 -1.43 2.44 -12.93
N ALA A 120 -0.87 2.71 -11.74
CA ALA A 120 -0.21 3.99 -11.43
C ALA A 120 1.21 4.09 -12.00
N LEU A 121 1.97 2.99 -12.01
CA LEU A 121 3.38 2.97 -12.39
C LEU A 121 3.66 2.30 -13.75
N GLY A 122 2.67 1.62 -14.32
CA GLY A 122 2.88 0.80 -15.50
C GLY A 122 3.73 -0.44 -15.17
N ASP A 123 4.58 -0.87 -16.07
CA ASP A 123 5.44 -2.04 -15.86
C ASP A 123 6.36 -1.88 -14.64
N ALA A 124 6.74 -0.67 -14.29
CA ALA A 124 7.51 -0.37 -13.09
C ALA A 124 6.75 -0.70 -11.79
N GLY A 125 5.43 -0.86 -11.86
CA GLY A 125 4.60 -1.27 -10.73
C GLY A 125 4.61 -2.78 -10.46
N ARG A 126 5.13 -3.61 -11.36
CA ARG A 126 5.19 -5.06 -11.18
C ARG A 126 6.28 -5.41 -10.17
N HIS A 127 5.90 -6.10 -9.11
CA HIS A 127 6.71 -6.31 -7.92
C HIS A 127 6.64 -7.75 -7.43
N ALA A 128 7.62 -8.16 -6.64
CA ALA A 128 7.54 -9.39 -5.84
C ALA A 128 6.64 -9.13 -4.63
N ARG A 129 5.95 -10.14 -4.13
CA ARG A 129 5.10 -9.96 -2.96
C ARG A 129 4.91 -11.23 -2.13
N ALA A 130 4.53 -11.03 -0.87
CA ALA A 130 3.85 -12.01 -0.05
C ALA A 130 2.49 -11.43 0.36
N ALA A 131 1.47 -12.28 0.42
CA ALA A 131 0.12 -11.91 0.87
C ALA A 131 -0.33 -12.96 1.87
N VAL A 132 -0.40 -12.59 3.15
CA VAL A 132 -0.59 -13.52 4.25
C VAL A 132 -1.65 -13.04 5.22
N SER A 133 -2.14 -13.95 6.05
CA SER A 133 -3.11 -13.65 7.10
C SER A 133 -2.41 -13.12 8.35
N ALA A 134 -3.07 -12.20 9.02
CA ALA A 134 -2.82 -11.87 10.42
C ALA A 134 -4.11 -12.16 11.20
N GLY A 135 -3.99 -12.73 12.39
CA GLY A 135 -5.16 -13.00 13.26
C GLY A 135 -5.81 -11.72 13.76
N SER A 136 -5.05 -10.63 13.83
CA SER A 136 -5.50 -9.28 14.12
C SER A 136 -4.48 -8.29 13.58
N LEU A 137 -4.90 -7.06 13.34
CA LEU A 137 -4.03 -5.97 12.92
C LEU A 137 -4.19 -4.77 13.85
N PRO A 138 -3.19 -3.88 13.91
CA PRO A 138 -3.27 -2.68 14.73
C PRO A 138 -4.56 -1.90 14.47
N LEU A 139 -5.19 -1.42 15.53
CA LEU A 139 -6.42 -0.63 15.49
C LEU A 139 -7.61 -1.36 14.85
N GLY A 140 -7.50 -2.67 14.63
CA GLY A 140 -8.57 -3.47 14.03
C GLY A 140 -8.74 -3.28 12.52
N VAL A 141 -7.75 -2.71 11.83
CA VAL A 141 -7.83 -2.48 10.39
C VAL A 141 -7.90 -3.80 9.60
N ALA A 142 -8.49 -3.73 8.42
CA ALA A 142 -8.68 -4.90 7.56
C ALA A 142 -7.38 -5.33 6.86
N VAL A 143 -6.53 -4.39 6.48
CA VAL A 143 -5.33 -4.63 5.69
C VAL A 143 -4.20 -3.71 6.15
N GLU A 144 -2.97 -4.23 6.11
CA GLU A 144 -1.75 -3.46 6.29
C GLU A 144 -0.72 -3.92 5.26
N ILE A 145 -0.01 -2.99 4.63
CA ILE A 145 0.98 -3.32 3.59
C ILE A 145 2.24 -2.49 3.81
N ASP A 146 3.41 -3.14 3.83
CA ASP A 146 4.70 -2.47 3.69
C ASP A 146 5.27 -2.68 2.28
N ALA A 147 6.26 -1.90 1.92
CA ALA A 147 6.81 -1.96 0.57
C ALA A 147 8.26 -1.49 0.50
N ILE A 148 8.93 -1.93 -0.57
CA ILE A 148 10.24 -1.45 -0.97
C ILE A 148 10.13 -0.94 -2.40
N PHE A 149 10.61 0.28 -2.63
CA PHE A 149 10.70 0.89 -3.96
C PHE A 149 12.16 1.24 -4.27
N GLU A 150 12.48 1.31 -5.55
CA GLU A 150 13.76 1.84 -6.02
C GLU A 150 13.56 3.24 -6.56
N ILE A 151 14.48 4.14 -6.26
CA ILE A 151 14.47 5.53 -6.72
C ILE A 151 15.82 5.92 -7.31
N ARG A 152 15.84 6.97 -8.12
CA ARG A 152 17.08 7.64 -8.53
C ARG A 152 17.55 8.54 -7.40
N VAL A 153 18.82 8.45 -7.07
CA VAL A 153 19.46 9.27 -6.05
C VAL A 153 20.33 10.35 -6.69
#